data_84dcd0baf9c5917a503c640ce334d9e9
#
_entry.id   84dcd0baf9c5917a503c640ce334d9e9
#
_cell.length_a   1.000
_cell.length_b   1.000
_cell.length_c   1.000
_cell.angle_alpha   90.00
_cell.angle_beta   90.00
_cell.angle_gamma   90.00
#
_symmetry.space_group_name_H-M   'P 1'
#
loop_
_entity.id
_entity.type
_entity.pdbx_description
1 polymer ?
#
loop_
_entity_poly.entity_id
_entity_poly.type
_entity_poly.pdbx_seq_one_letter_code
_entity_poly.pdbx_strand_id
1 'polypeptide(L)'
;MEELKPTKKSPLATLTNAELAIEKIMVMAKVRLKHLERHRTTCPDTKELLHRIEPIDNWLVRRMESYIEANPAYWWFSHVKGAGRELMSKLIGEIEGFGRYYDVGDPEIPPYVKREPEEYIILDEDGNEIVKKGIWVEGIERLTTPSKLRAYAGKAPGRKPQKGAKLTYNARLKMLTHRLEKSFMQARGSFYTFYGGYKDYLEDRVTTKDGKKVMPTPKARYCPQCDKEVEVKRARYCPDCGGQLSQKTEPPGIIYKGHVHQMAQHRMGQLFLDLLWHVWRESLGLPVREPYPVEKQEHTSIIRPEDMMDKSCGKKDCPICHGKDFERRQNESY
;
A
#
# COMPACT_ATOMS: atom_id res chain seq x y z
N MET A 1 15.06 -1.84 39.15
CA MET A 1 14.24 -1.71 37.93
C MET A 1 15.09 -2.28 36.81
N GLU A 2 14.83 -3.51 36.41
CA GLU A 2 15.44 -4.05 35.20
C GLU A 2 14.93 -3.27 34.02
N GLU A 3 15.85 -2.75 33.20
CA GLU A 3 15.47 -2.08 31.94
C GLU A 3 14.76 -3.09 31.07
N LEU A 4 13.49 -2.82 30.77
CA LEU A 4 12.72 -3.54 29.75
C LEU A 4 13.54 -3.58 28.46
N LYS A 5 14.05 -4.75 28.09
CA LYS A 5 14.75 -4.92 26.81
C LYS A 5 13.80 -4.54 25.70
N PRO A 6 14.13 -3.54 24.88
CA PRO A 6 13.22 -3.09 23.85
C PRO A 6 12.90 -4.24 22.90
N THR A 7 11.62 -4.48 22.66
CA THR A 7 11.21 -5.34 21.55
C THR A 7 11.90 -4.79 20.29
N LYS A 8 12.53 -5.66 19.50
CA LYS A 8 13.23 -5.28 18.23
C LYS A 8 12.30 -4.79 17.14
N LYS A 9 11.22 -4.11 17.50
CA LYS A 9 10.38 -3.42 16.51
C LYS A 9 11.22 -2.32 15.89
N SER A 10 11.27 -2.31 14.56
CA SER A 10 11.86 -1.21 13.82
C SER A 10 11.35 0.12 14.39
N PRO A 11 12.23 1.11 14.64
CA PRO A 11 11.81 2.45 15.04
C PRO A 11 10.78 3.04 14.07
N LEU A 12 10.93 2.79 12.77
CA LEU A 12 10.01 3.22 11.75
C LEU A 12 8.63 2.58 11.91
N ALA A 13 8.56 1.26 12.20
CA ALA A 13 7.28 0.58 12.46
C ALA A 13 6.56 1.15 13.68
N THR A 14 7.30 1.50 14.74
CA THR A 14 6.74 2.10 15.95
C THR A 14 6.19 3.51 15.65
N LEU A 15 6.95 4.35 14.96
CA LEU A 15 6.54 5.68 14.56
C LEU A 15 5.33 5.65 13.61
N THR A 16 5.32 4.70 12.65
CA THR A 16 4.20 4.49 11.74
C THR A 16 2.90 4.17 12.50
N ASN A 17 2.97 3.31 13.51
CA ASN A 17 1.80 3.00 14.32
C ASN A 17 1.27 4.23 15.09
N ALA A 18 2.18 5.03 15.66
CA ALA A 18 1.82 6.25 16.38
C ALA A 18 1.20 7.29 15.45
N GLU A 19 1.83 7.52 14.29
CA GLU A 19 1.37 8.51 13.32
C GLU A 19 0.00 8.13 12.73
N LEU A 20 -0.23 6.89 12.34
CA LEU A 20 -1.54 6.45 11.83
C LEU A 20 -2.66 6.58 12.88
N ALA A 21 -2.34 6.44 14.16
CA ALA A 21 -3.31 6.69 15.24
C ALA A 21 -3.64 8.18 15.37
N ILE A 22 -2.64 9.05 15.30
CA ILE A 22 -2.77 10.51 15.33
C ILE A 22 -3.51 11.00 14.08
N GLU A 23 -3.14 10.57 12.87
CA GLU A 23 -3.84 10.88 11.63
C GLU A 23 -5.34 10.60 11.74
N LYS A 24 -5.70 9.45 12.31
CA LYS A 24 -7.10 9.08 12.53
C LYS A 24 -7.82 10.09 13.44
N ILE A 25 -7.20 10.51 14.54
CA ILE A 25 -7.79 11.51 15.47
C ILE A 25 -7.95 12.85 14.75
N MET A 26 -6.94 13.31 14.02
CA MET A 26 -6.97 14.55 13.27
C MET A 26 -8.07 14.55 12.20
N VAL A 27 -8.21 13.46 11.44
CA VAL A 27 -9.27 13.31 10.43
C VAL A 27 -10.65 13.39 11.08
N MET A 28 -10.87 12.69 12.22
CA MET A 28 -12.15 12.76 12.95
C MET A 28 -12.45 14.18 13.44
N ALA A 29 -11.47 14.88 14.00
CA ALA A 29 -11.62 16.25 14.46
C ALA A 29 -11.92 17.23 13.32
N LYS A 30 -11.18 17.13 12.20
CA LYS A 30 -11.42 17.94 10.98
C LYS A 30 -12.81 17.71 10.38
N VAL A 31 -13.27 16.43 10.33
CA VAL A 31 -14.64 16.11 9.87
C VAL A 31 -15.70 16.69 10.80
N ARG A 32 -15.49 16.60 12.14
CA ARG A 32 -16.40 17.19 13.13
C ARG A 32 -16.49 18.70 12.97
N LEU A 33 -15.38 19.40 12.87
CA LEU A 33 -15.37 20.86 12.65
C LEU A 33 -16.13 21.24 11.38
N LYS A 34 -15.87 20.56 10.26
CA LYS A 34 -16.56 20.82 9.00
C LYS A 34 -18.08 20.56 9.09
N HIS A 35 -18.50 19.60 9.90
CA HIS A 35 -19.93 19.37 10.18
C HIS A 35 -20.54 20.50 11.00
N LEU A 36 -19.86 20.93 12.08
CA LEU A 36 -20.32 22.02 12.94
C LEU A 36 -20.41 23.36 12.17
N GLU A 37 -19.43 23.66 11.31
CA GLU A 37 -19.46 24.83 10.43
C GLU A 37 -20.70 24.87 9.54
N ARG A 38 -21.09 23.75 8.97
CA ARG A 38 -22.32 23.63 8.16
C ARG A 38 -23.58 23.95 8.97
N HIS A 39 -23.56 23.66 10.26
CA HIS A 39 -24.68 23.95 11.20
C HIS A 39 -24.49 25.30 11.92
N ARG A 40 -23.54 26.15 11.48
CA ARG A 40 -23.22 27.44 12.07
C ARG A 40 -22.91 27.38 13.57
N THR A 41 -22.32 26.28 14.01
CA THR A 41 -21.86 26.05 15.38
C THR A 41 -20.35 25.92 15.44
N THR A 42 -19.74 26.15 16.59
CA THR A 42 -18.30 26.03 16.81
C THR A 42 -18.00 25.11 17.99
N CYS A 43 -16.83 24.49 17.99
CA CYS A 43 -16.33 23.74 19.13
C CYS A 43 -14.86 24.14 19.38
N PRO A 44 -14.63 25.07 20.32
CA PRO A 44 -13.29 25.54 20.65
C PRO A 44 -12.35 24.41 21.03
N ASP A 45 -12.79 23.45 21.85
CA ASP A 45 -11.98 22.31 22.30
C ASP A 45 -11.49 21.44 21.13
N THR A 46 -12.34 21.27 20.08
CA THR A 46 -11.91 20.50 18.90
C THR A 46 -10.86 21.26 18.08
N LYS A 47 -10.93 22.58 18.01
CA LYS A 47 -9.91 23.41 17.38
C LYS A 47 -8.59 23.38 18.15
N GLU A 48 -8.68 23.50 19.48
CA GLU A 48 -7.53 23.42 20.38
C GLU A 48 -6.86 22.03 20.28
N LEU A 49 -7.65 20.94 20.25
CA LEU A 49 -7.14 19.60 20.06
C LEU A 49 -6.31 19.48 18.78
N LEU A 50 -6.81 20.00 17.64
CA LEU A 50 -6.06 20.00 16.39
C LEU A 50 -4.79 20.80 16.49
N HIS A 51 -4.86 22.00 17.08
CA HIS A 51 -3.69 22.85 17.26
C HIS A 51 -2.57 22.17 18.06
N ARG A 52 -2.91 21.39 19.08
CA ARG A 52 -1.95 20.64 19.91
C ARG A 52 -1.40 19.39 19.21
N ILE A 53 -2.20 18.73 18.38
CA ILE A 53 -1.79 17.46 17.72
C ILE A 53 -0.97 17.73 16.45
N GLU A 54 -1.26 18.76 15.67
CA GLU A 54 -0.56 19.06 14.43
C GLU A 54 0.98 19.16 14.56
N PRO A 55 1.56 19.79 15.61
CA PRO A 55 3.01 19.78 15.80
C PRO A 55 3.58 18.38 16.06
N ILE A 56 2.85 17.52 16.76
CA ILE A 56 3.26 16.14 17.04
C ILE A 56 3.25 15.32 15.76
N ASP A 57 2.19 15.43 14.96
CA ASP A 57 2.07 14.80 13.66
C ASP A 57 3.23 15.21 12.73
N ASN A 58 3.50 16.48 12.61
CA ASN A 58 4.61 17.02 11.83
C ASN A 58 5.98 16.52 12.31
N TRP A 59 6.17 16.36 13.62
CA TRP A 59 7.40 15.79 14.19
C TRP A 59 7.55 14.31 13.83
N LEU A 60 6.47 13.52 13.96
CA LEU A 60 6.45 12.11 13.60
C LEU A 60 6.79 11.92 12.12
N VAL A 61 6.13 12.64 11.22
CA VAL A 61 6.37 12.59 9.78
C VAL A 61 7.84 12.88 9.46
N ARG A 62 8.42 13.97 9.98
CA ARG A 62 9.84 14.32 9.77
C ARG A 62 10.77 13.21 10.29
N ARG A 63 10.45 12.65 11.45
CA ARG A 63 11.26 11.59 12.04
C ARG A 63 11.20 10.30 11.21
N MET A 64 10.03 9.94 10.73
CA MET A 64 9.84 8.80 9.82
C MET A 64 10.59 9.01 8.50
N GLU A 65 10.54 10.21 7.93
CA GLU A 65 11.29 10.56 6.71
C GLU A 65 12.80 10.47 6.90
N SER A 66 13.33 10.72 8.10
CA SER A 66 14.75 10.52 8.38
C SER A 66 15.16 9.05 8.45
N TYR A 67 14.26 8.16 8.89
CA TYR A 67 14.53 6.72 8.92
C TYR A 67 14.40 6.07 7.53
N ILE A 68 13.50 6.57 6.69
CA ILE A 68 13.27 5.96 5.38
C ILE A 68 14.49 6.08 4.45
N GLU A 69 15.33 7.10 4.61
CA GLU A 69 16.54 7.28 3.83
C GLU A 69 17.58 6.17 4.05
N ALA A 70 17.54 5.54 5.22
CA ALA A 70 18.38 4.39 5.55
C ALA A 70 17.86 3.05 4.99
N ASN A 71 16.64 3.03 4.45
CA ASN A 71 16.07 1.81 3.90
C ASN A 71 16.84 1.38 2.63
N PRO A 72 17.23 0.10 2.50
CA PRO A 72 18.00 -0.39 1.35
C PRO A 72 17.34 -0.17 -0.01
N ALA A 73 16.01 -0.07 -0.08
CA ALA A 73 15.28 0.20 -1.32
C ALA A 73 15.10 1.70 -1.62
N TYR A 74 15.59 2.60 -0.74
CA TYR A 74 15.42 4.05 -0.89
C TYR A 74 15.97 4.59 -2.21
N TRP A 75 17.11 4.10 -2.63
CA TRP A 75 17.75 4.49 -3.89
C TRP A 75 16.81 4.33 -5.09
N TRP A 76 15.93 3.33 -5.08
CA TRP A 76 14.99 3.09 -6.16
C TRP A 76 13.71 3.94 -6.03
N PHE A 77 12.96 3.76 -4.94
CA PHE A 77 11.64 4.42 -4.85
C PHE A 77 11.74 5.95 -4.73
N SER A 78 12.86 6.50 -4.28
CA SER A 78 13.09 7.96 -4.29
C SER A 78 13.09 8.56 -5.69
N HIS A 79 13.40 7.75 -6.71
CA HIS A 79 13.37 8.13 -8.12
C HIS A 79 12.00 7.90 -8.80
N VAL A 80 11.05 7.30 -8.11
CA VAL A 80 9.71 7.06 -8.65
C VAL A 80 8.80 8.26 -8.38
N LYS A 81 8.21 8.86 -9.43
CA LYS A 81 7.21 9.92 -9.27
C LYS A 81 5.97 9.38 -8.57
N GLY A 82 5.54 10.04 -7.51
CA GLY A 82 4.39 9.64 -6.71
C GLY A 82 4.73 8.78 -5.49
N ALA A 83 5.93 8.22 -5.39
CA ALA A 83 6.43 7.57 -4.18
C ALA A 83 6.99 8.62 -3.21
N GLY A 84 6.09 9.41 -2.58
CA GLY A 84 6.47 10.44 -1.62
C GLY A 84 7.03 9.85 -0.32
N ARG A 85 7.99 10.56 0.32
CA ARG A 85 8.69 10.09 1.53
C ARG A 85 7.74 9.71 2.66
N GLU A 86 6.77 10.56 2.98
CA GLU A 86 5.78 10.31 4.04
C GLU A 86 5.02 9.00 3.81
N LEU A 87 4.44 8.83 2.61
CA LEU A 87 3.65 7.64 2.30
C LEU A 87 4.50 6.38 2.25
N MET A 88 5.72 6.49 1.72
CA MET A 88 6.67 5.37 1.70
C MET A 88 7.15 5.00 3.10
N SER A 89 7.38 5.97 3.99
CA SER A 89 7.74 5.68 5.38
C SER A 89 6.68 4.86 6.08
N LYS A 90 5.41 5.21 5.90
CA LYS A 90 4.27 4.45 6.45
C LYS A 90 4.19 3.04 5.86
N LEU A 91 4.37 2.91 4.55
CA LEU A 91 4.29 1.62 3.85
C LEU A 91 5.44 0.69 4.27
N ILE A 92 6.66 1.19 4.30
CA ILE A 92 7.85 0.44 4.75
C ILE A 92 7.71 0.06 6.23
N GLY A 93 7.27 1.00 7.09
CA GLY A 93 7.05 0.74 8.52
C GLY A 93 6.03 -0.38 8.78
N GLU A 94 4.96 -0.48 7.97
CA GLU A 94 4.00 -1.59 8.06
C GLU A 94 4.60 -2.94 7.61
N ILE A 95 5.54 -2.95 6.65
CA ILE A 95 6.26 -4.15 6.23
C ILE A 95 7.29 -4.56 7.30
N GLU A 96 8.07 -3.62 7.82
CA GLU A 96 9.03 -3.87 8.91
C GLU A 96 8.33 -4.36 10.18
N GLY A 97 7.15 -3.80 10.49
CA GLY A 97 6.31 -4.23 11.60
C GLY A 97 5.76 -5.66 11.50
N PHE A 98 5.94 -6.32 10.36
CA PHE A 98 5.63 -7.73 10.17
C PHE A 98 6.71 -8.68 10.71
N GLY A 99 7.88 -8.17 11.11
CA GLY A 99 8.93 -8.93 11.79
C GLY A 99 8.42 -9.57 13.08
N ARG A 100 8.95 -10.73 13.42
CA ARG A 100 8.65 -11.44 14.68
C ARG A 100 9.78 -12.37 15.12
N TYR A 101 9.74 -12.76 16.38
CA TYR A 101 10.54 -13.85 16.90
C TYR A 101 9.92 -15.21 16.54
N TYR A 102 10.79 -16.17 16.28
CA TYR A 102 10.46 -17.59 16.09
C TYR A 102 11.24 -18.41 17.14
N ASP A 103 10.65 -19.49 17.59
CA ASP A 103 11.34 -20.44 18.43
C ASP A 103 12.53 -21.07 17.69
N VAL A 104 13.58 -21.46 18.43
CA VAL A 104 14.76 -22.09 17.83
C VAL A 104 14.36 -23.42 17.17
N GLY A 105 14.66 -23.54 15.87
CA GLY A 105 14.30 -24.74 15.10
C GLY A 105 12.90 -24.70 14.47
N ASP A 106 12.17 -23.59 14.57
CA ASP A 106 10.87 -23.43 13.90
C ASP A 106 11.04 -23.57 12.38
N PRO A 107 10.30 -24.47 11.71
CA PRO A 107 10.41 -24.72 10.27
C PRO A 107 9.94 -23.51 9.42
N GLU A 108 9.23 -22.55 9.99
CA GLU A 108 8.84 -21.32 9.31
C GLU A 108 9.99 -20.31 9.17
N ILE A 109 11.12 -20.49 9.89
CA ILE A 109 12.29 -19.64 9.74
C ILE A 109 12.87 -19.84 8.34
N PRO A 110 13.01 -18.78 7.53
CA PRO A 110 13.61 -18.91 6.21
C PRO A 110 15.07 -19.44 6.33
N PRO A 111 15.51 -20.40 5.49
CA PRO A 111 16.79 -21.09 5.63
C PRO A 111 18.02 -20.17 5.44
N TYR A 112 17.82 -18.98 4.87
CA TYR A 112 18.86 -17.96 4.73
C TYR A 112 19.01 -17.06 5.95
N VAL A 113 18.11 -17.13 6.93
CA VAL A 113 18.22 -16.40 8.20
C VAL A 113 19.13 -17.19 9.13
N LYS A 114 20.38 -16.75 9.23
CA LYS A 114 21.42 -17.35 10.08
C LYS A 114 21.79 -16.35 11.18
N ARG A 115 20.99 -16.30 12.24
CA ARG A 115 21.21 -15.42 13.39
C ARG A 115 21.29 -16.25 14.66
N GLU A 116 22.10 -15.79 15.61
CA GLU A 116 22.13 -16.36 16.95
C GLU A 116 20.80 -16.10 17.66
N PRO A 117 20.28 -17.10 18.38
CA PRO A 117 19.09 -16.91 19.20
C PRO A 117 19.34 -15.89 20.30
N GLU A 118 18.43 -14.95 20.48
CA GLU A 118 18.48 -13.94 21.53
C GLU A 118 17.28 -14.05 22.46
N GLU A 119 17.44 -13.54 23.69
CA GLU A 119 16.36 -13.48 24.66
C GLU A 119 15.42 -12.34 24.34
N TYR A 120 14.11 -12.60 24.43
CA TYR A 120 13.04 -11.61 24.28
C TYR A 120 11.96 -11.83 25.33
N ILE A 121 11.25 -10.78 25.68
CA ILE A 121 10.19 -10.78 26.69
C ILE A 121 8.84 -10.81 26.00
N ILE A 122 7.96 -11.69 26.46
CA ILE A 122 6.53 -11.68 26.14
C ILE A 122 5.72 -11.51 27.42
N LEU A 123 4.51 -11.01 27.30
CA LEU A 123 3.54 -11.00 28.41
C LEU A 123 2.63 -12.22 28.28
N ASP A 124 2.38 -12.91 29.39
CA ASP A 124 1.38 -13.96 29.47
C ASP A 124 -0.05 -13.37 29.52
N GLU A 125 -1.07 -14.25 29.65
CA GLU A 125 -2.47 -13.83 29.72
C GLU A 125 -2.77 -12.98 30.97
N ASP A 126 -1.98 -13.13 32.02
CA ASP A 126 -2.10 -12.40 33.28
C ASP A 126 -1.26 -11.11 33.31
N GLY A 127 -0.49 -10.84 32.24
CA GLY A 127 0.37 -9.66 32.12
C GLY A 127 1.76 -9.82 32.75
N ASN A 128 2.17 -11.04 33.16
CA ASN A 128 3.51 -11.28 33.70
C ASN A 128 4.53 -11.42 32.57
N GLU A 129 5.76 -11.01 32.83
CA GLU A 129 6.85 -11.11 31.87
C GLU A 129 7.42 -12.54 31.82
N ILE A 130 7.43 -13.12 30.63
CA ILE A 130 8.08 -14.40 30.36
C ILE A 130 9.25 -14.16 29.42
N VAL A 131 10.46 -14.53 29.85
CA VAL A 131 11.65 -14.51 29.00
C VAL A 131 11.67 -15.75 28.12
N LYS A 132 11.73 -15.56 26.81
CA LYS A 132 11.92 -16.62 25.83
C LYS A 132 13.18 -16.43 25.04
N LYS A 133 13.68 -17.49 24.40
CA LYS A 133 14.82 -17.45 23.49
C LYS A 133 14.35 -17.77 22.08
N GLY A 134 14.69 -16.92 21.10
CA GLY A 134 14.25 -17.11 19.73
C GLY A 134 15.07 -16.32 18.72
N ILE A 135 14.78 -16.54 17.45
CA ILE A 135 15.43 -15.91 16.32
C ILE A 135 14.51 -14.82 15.76
N TRP A 136 15.01 -13.58 15.74
CA TRP A 136 14.29 -12.48 15.09
C TRP A 136 14.37 -12.60 13.58
N VAL A 137 13.21 -12.52 12.90
CA VAL A 137 13.09 -12.50 11.44
C VAL A 137 12.40 -11.22 11.02
N GLU A 138 13.10 -10.42 10.20
CA GLU A 138 12.60 -9.15 9.67
C GLU A 138 11.37 -9.35 8.78
N GLY A 139 10.51 -8.31 8.70
CA GLY A 139 9.30 -8.40 7.91
C GLY A 139 9.55 -8.75 6.44
N ILE A 140 10.56 -8.13 5.82
CA ILE A 140 10.92 -8.42 4.42
C ILE A 140 11.53 -9.82 4.24
N GLU A 141 12.20 -10.36 5.25
CA GLU A 141 12.74 -11.73 5.22
C GLU A 141 11.63 -12.77 5.27
N ARG A 142 10.60 -12.54 6.10
CA ARG A 142 9.40 -13.39 6.18
C ARG A 142 8.62 -13.43 4.87
N LEU A 143 8.64 -12.35 4.12
CA LEU A 143 7.99 -12.22 2.82
C LEU A 143 8.87 -12.82 1.73
N THR A 144 9.01 -14.14 1.72
CA THR A 144 9.95 -14.90 0.87
C THR A 144 9.64 -14.85 -0.64
N THR A 145 8.48 -14.34 -1.04
CA THR A 145 8.07 -14.17 -2.45
C THR A 145 7.27 -12.87 -2.64
N PRO A 146 7.25 -12.28 -3.84
CA PRO A 146 6.41 -11.11 -4.15
C PRO A 146 4.92 -11.40 -3.88
N SER A 147 4.49 -12.62 -4.16
CA SER A 147 3.11 -13.06 -3.91
C SER A 147 2.73 -13.03 -2.43
N LYS A 148 3.67 -13.33 -1.51
CA LYS A 148 3.45 -13.19 -0.06
C LYS A 148 3.27 -11.71 0.33
N LEU A 149 4.07 -10.80 -0.23
CA LEU A 149 3.90 -9.37 0.02
C LEU A 149 2.54 -8.87 -0.52
N ARG A 150 2.18 -9.25 -1.75
CA ARG A 150 0.84 -8.92 -2.29
C ARG A 150 -0.29 -9.49 -1.43
N ALA A 151 -0.14 -10.71 -0.94
CA ALA A 151 -1.11 -11.33 -0.04
C ALA A 151 -1.22 -10.58 1.29
N TYR A 152 -0.09 -10.22 1.89
CA TYR A 152 -0.03 -9.43 3.12
C TYR A 152 -0.64 -8.02 2.93
N ALA A 153 -0.42 -7.40 1.77
CA ALA A 153 -1.01 -6.11 1.41
C ALA A 153 -2.49 -6.19 0.95
N GLY A 154 -3.12 -7.37 0.99
CA GLY A 154 -4.50 -7.55 0.54
C GLY A 154 -4.71 -7.30 -0.96
N LYS A 155 -3.66 -7.50 -1.76
CA LYS A 155 -3.62 -7.33 -3.22
C LYS A 155 -3.56 -8.66 -3.98
N ALA A 156 -3.56 -9.80 -3.29
CA ALA A 156 -3.63 -11.11 -3.96
C ALA A 156 -5.02 -11.36 -4.56
N PRO A 157 -5.09 -12.02 -5.75
CA PRO A 157 -6.36 -12.37 -6.36
C PRO A 157 -7.18 -13.33 -5.49
N GLY A 158 -8.51 -13.27 -5.60
CA GLY A 158 -9.43 -14.22 -4.95
C GLY A 158 -9.68 -14.00 -3.45
N ARG A 159 -8.94 -13.14 -2.77
CA ARG A 159 -9.13 -12.86 -1.34
C ARG A 159 -10.26 -11.85 -1.10
N LYS A 160 -11.46 -12.34 -0.91
CA LYS A 160 -12.60 -11.52 -0.48
C LYS A 160 -12.76 -11.62 1.05
N PRO A 161 -12.91 -10.49 1.78
CA PRO A 161 -13.20 -10.53 3.21
C PRO A 161 -14.56 -11.18 3.43
N GLN A 162 -14.63 -12.14 4.35
CA GLN A 162 -15.89 -12.75 4.78
C GLN A 162 -16.43 -12.01 6.00
N LYS A 163 -17.75 -11.78 6.04
CA LYS A 163 -18.39 -11.12 7.17
C LYS A 163 -18.21 -11.97 8.44
N GLY A 164 -17.70 -11.33 9.51
CA GLY A 164 -17.46 -12.02 10.79
C GLY A 164 -16.12 -12.74 10.91
N ALA A 165 -15.36 -12.92 9.80
CA ALA A 165 -14.05 -13.54 9.85
C ALA A 165 -12.93 -12.50 10.06
N LYS A 166 -11.85 -12.91 10.74
CA LYS A 166 -10.63 -12.11 10.86
C LYS A 166 -9.99 -11.88 9.49
N LEU A 167 -9.54 -10.66 9.22
CA LEU A 167 -8.84 -10.35 7.97
C LEU A 167 -7.54 -11.17 7.86
N THR A 168 -7.33 -11.74 6.69
CA THR A 168 -6.11 -12.53 6.37
C THR A 168 -4.99 -11.68 5.81
N TYR A 169 -5.12 -10.34 5.84
CA TYR A 169 -4.17 -9.39 5.30
C TYR A 169 -4.09 -8.14 6.18
N ASN A 170 -3.03 -7.34 6.03
CA ASN A 170 -2.88 -6.08 6.73
C ASN A 170 -3.75 -4.99 6.06
N ALA A 171 -4.82 -4.57 6.74
CA ALA A 171 -5.75 -3.57 6.24
C ALA A 171 -5.10 -2.18 6.06
N ARG A 172 -4.13 -1.82 6.93
CA ARG A 172 -3.39 -0.56 6.86
C ARG A 172 -2.50 -0.54 5.61
N LEU A 173 -1.72 -1.60 5.39
CA LEU A 173 -0.88 -1.73 4.20
C LEU A 173 -1.71 -1.69 2.91
N LYS A 174 -2.90 -2.32 2.90
CA LYS A 174 -3.85 -2.21 1.78
C LYS A 174 -4.29 -0.78 1.52
N MET A 175 -4.63 -0.04 2.59
CA MET A 175 -5.01 1.37 2.50
C MET A 175 -3.85 2.24 1.98
N LEU A 176 -2.65 2.04 2.51
CA LEU A 176 -1.45 2.77 2.10
C LEU A 176 -1.11 2.50 0.63
N THR A 177 -1.17 1.23 0.19
CA THR A 177 -0.98 0.87 -1.22
C THR A 177 -2.03 1.55 -2.11
N HIS A 178 -3.29 1.65 -1.67
CA HIS A 178 -4.32 2.35 -2.43
C HIS A 178 -4.08 3.87 -2.48
N ARG A 179 -3.57 4.48 -1.42
CA ARG A 179 -3.14 5.90 -1.42
C ARG A 179 -1.98 6.11 -2.41
N LEU A 180 -1.04 5.17 -2.44
CA LEU A 180 0.09 5.21 -3.37
C LEU A 180 -0.36 5.10 -4.84
N GLU A 181 -1.30 4.20 -5.14
CA GLU A 181 -1.92 4.10 -6.47
C GLU A 181 -2.53 5.44 -6.92
N LYS A 182 -3.23 6.14 -6.01
CA LYS A 182 -3.77 7.48 -6.30
C LYS A 182 -2.67 8.52 -6.51
N SER A 183 -1.59 8.44 -5.73
CA SER A 183 -0.44 9.32 -5.89
C SER A 183 0.22 9.13 -7.26
N PHE A 184 0.36 7.90 -7.74
CA PHE A 184 0.85 7.61 -9.09
C PHE A 184 -0.04 8.17 -10.18
N MET A 185 -1.37 8.08 -10.01
CA MET A 185 -2.34 8.67 -10.96
C MET A 185 -2.22 10.20 -11.05
N GLN A 186 -1.86 10.87 -9.94
CA GLN A 186 -1.67 12.32 -9.91
C GLN A 186 -0.29 12.74 -10.43
N ALA A 187 0.74 11.96 -10.11
CA ALA A 187 2.12 12.24 -10.47
C ALA A 187 2.45 12.06 -11.96
N ARG A 188 1.67 11.24 -12.68
CA ARG A 188 1.81 10.96 -14.12
C ARG A 188 3.24 10.56 -14.52
N GLY A 189 3.86 9.66 -13.75
CA GLY A 189 5.16 9.06 -14.06
C GLY A 189 5.02 7.70 -14.77
N SER A 190 6.10 6.91 -14.75
CA SER A 190 6.19 5.58 -15.40
C SER A 190 5.08 4.63 -14.94
N PHE A 191 4.69 4.65 -13.65
CA PHE A 191 3.55 3.88 -13.17
C PHE A 191 2.21 4.31 -13.77
N TYR A 192 2.02 5.60 -14.04
CA TYR A 192 0.84 6.07 -14.75
C TYR A 192 0.84 5.61 -16.22
N THR A 193 1.99 5.64 -16.89
CA THR A 193 2.14 5.11 -18.25
C THR A 193 1.81 3.61 -18.29
N PHE A 194 2.37 2.84 -17.35
CA PHE A 194 2.02 1.42 -17.20
C PHE A 194 0.50 1.21 -16.97
N TYR A 195 -0.11 2.01 -16.09
CA TYR A 195 -1.55 1.96 -15.86
C TYR A 195 -2.33 2.17 -17.16
N GLY A 196 -1.95 3.16 -17.99
CA GLY A 196 -2.59 3.46 -19.27
C GLY A 196 -2.54 2.26 -20.22
N GLY A 197 -1.35 1.77 -20.51
CA GLY A 197 -1.16 0.61 -21.39
C GLY A 197 -1.86 -0.65 -20.90
N TYR A 198 -1.83 -0.91 -19.58
CA TYR A 198 -2.53 -2.07 -19.01
C TYR A 198 -4.06 -1.91 -19.06
N LYS A 199 -4.58 -0.70 -18.91
CA LYS A 199 -6.00 -0.40 -19.05
C LYS A 199 -6.48 -0.66 -20.49
N ASP A 200 -5.71 -0.20 -21.48
CA ASP A 200 -6.03 -0.41 -22.90
C ASP A 200 -5.98 -1.91 -23.25
N TYR A 201 -4.97 -2.63 -22.76
CA TYR A 201 -4.91 -4.08 -22.85
C TYR A 201 -6.12 -4.78 -22.23
N LEU A 202 -6.60 -4.32 -21.08
CA LEU A 202 -7.80 -4.89 -20.44
C LEU A 202 -9.07 -4.61 -21.25
N GLU A 203 -9.23 -3.41 -21.80
CA GLU A 203 -10.38 -3.06 -22.63
C GLU A 203 -10.41 -3.93 -23.89
N ASP A 204 -9.27 -4.11 -24.55
CA ASP A 204 -9.15 -5.02 -25.69
C ASP A 204 -9.44 -6.48 -25.31
N ARG A 205 -8.78 -7.01 -24.30
CA ARG A 205 -8.95 -8.39 -23.84
C ARG A 205 -10.40 -8.70 -23.48
N VAL A 206 -11.06 -7.81 -22.74
CA VAL A 206 -12.45 -8.00 -22.29
C VAL A 206 -13.39 -8.02 -23.49
N THR A 207 -13.11 -7.20 -24.50
CA THR A 207 -13.92 -7.14 -25.71
C THR A 207 -13.68 -8.35 -26.62
N THR A 208 -12.40 -8.70 -26.85
CA THR A 208 -12.03 -9.74 -27.84
C THR A 208 -12.16 -11.16 -27.28
N LYS A 209 -11.69 -11.39 -26.03
CA LYS A 209 -11.66 -12.74 -25.41
C LYS A 209 -12.88 -13.05 -24.56
N ASP A 210 -13.33 -12.09 -23.74
CA ASP A 210 -14.44 -12.31 -22.81
C ASP A 210 -15.80 -11.99 -23.45
N GLY A 211 -15.82 -11.41 -24.66
CA GLY A 211 -17.03 -11.04 -25.41
C GLY A 211 -17.88 -9.98 -24.72
N LYS A 212 -17.32 -9.18 -23.83
CA LYS A 212 -18.04 -8.17 -23.07
C LYS A 212 -17.92 -6.80 -23.71
N LYS A 213 -19.01 -6.03 -23.67
CA LYS A 213 -19.02 -4.65 -24.12
C LYS A 213 -18.56 -3.70 -22.99
N VAL A 214 -17.55 -2.88 -23.27
CA VAL A 214 -17.09 -1.84 -22.34
C VAL A 214 -18.02 -0.63 -22.41
N MET A 215 -18.67 -0.28 -21.31
CA MET A 215 -19.63 0.82 -21.25
C MET A 215 -19.26 1.87 -20.18
N PRO A 216 -19.67 3.13 -20.35
CA PRO A 216 -19.53 4.14 -19.31
C PRO A 216 -20.21 3.69 -18.02
N THR A 217 -19.59 4.00 -16.85
CA THR A 217 -20.20 3.71 -15.56
C THR A 217 -21.45 4.55 -15.37
N PRO A 218 -22.65 3.96 -15.13
CA PRO A 218 -23.87 4.71 -14.95
C PRO A 218 -23.77 5.69 -13.77
N LYS A 219 -24.36 6.86 -13.90
CA LYS A 219 -24.39 7.87 -12.82
C LYS A 219 -25.50 7.56 -11.81
N ALA A 220 -26.63 7.05 -12.27
CA ALA A 220 -27.78 6.71 -11.46
C ALA A 220 -27.55 5.43 -10.60
N ARG A 221 -28.18 5.39 -9.45
CA ARG A 221 -28.30 4.20 -8.61
C ARG A 221 -29.78 3.88 -8.44
N TYR A 222 -30.12 2.60 -8.36
CA TYR A 222 -31.48 2.15 -8.18
C TYR A 222 -31.87 2.17 -6.69
N CYS A 223 -33.05 2.69 -6.39
CA CYS A 223 -33.66 2.61 -5.06
C CYS A 223 -34.68 1.47 -5.04
N PRO A 224 -34.45 0.38 -4.27
CA PRO A 224 -35.37 -0.74 -4.21
C PRO A 224 -36.71 -0.39 -3.56
N GLN A 225 -36.76 0.61 -2.66
CA GLN A 225 -37.98 1.01 -1.97
C GLN A 225 -38.87 1.93 -2.79
N CYS A 226 -38.25 2.80 -3.63
CA CYS A 226 -39.02 3.71 -4.48
C CYS A 226 -39.20 3.18 -5.90
N ASP A 227 -38.59 2.03 -6.22
CA ASP A 227 -38.58 1.40 -7.55
C ASP A 227 -38.18 2.37 -8.67
N LYS A 228 -37.12 3.18 -8.43
CA LYS A 228 -36.67 4.18 -9.40
C LYS A 228 -35.15 4.37 -9.39
N GLU A 229 -34.63 4.85 -10.50
CA GLU A 229 -33.26 5.33 -10.59
C GLU A 229 -33.12 6.72 -9.95
N VAL A 230 -32.06 6.89 -9.17
CA VAL A 230 -31.75 8.14 -8.46
C VAL A 230 -30.39 8.65 -8.93
N GLU A 231 -30.38 9.80 -9.59
CA GLU A 231 -29.14 10.48 -10.01
C GLU A 231 -28.53 11.25 -8.86
N VAL A 232 -27.68 10.57 -8.07
CA VAL A 232 -26.93 11.23 -7.00
C VAL A 232 -25.46 10.84 -7.07
N LYS A 233 -24.57 11.80 -7.18
CA LYS A 233 -23.14 11.58 -7.40
C LYS A 233 -22.44 10.74 -6.33
N ARG A 234 -22.89 10.75 -5.06
CA ARG A 234 -22.21 10.07 -3.93
C ARG A 234 -23.17 9.55 -2.83
N ALA A 235 -24.46 9.67 -3.00
CA ALA A 235 -25.41 9.24 -1.97
C ALA A 235 -25.40 7.71 -1.81
N ARG A 236 -25.40 7.27 -0.59
CA ARG A 236 -25.62 5.86 -0.21
C ARG A 236 -27.09 5.56 0.04
N TYR A 237 -27.87 6.60 0.30
CA TYR A 237 -29.26 6.53 0.65
C TYR A 237 -30.09 7.35 -0.35
N CYS A 238 -31.32 6.90 -0.58
CA CYS A 238 -32.27 7.60 -1.43
C CYS A 238 -32.68 8.92 -0.75
N PRO A 239 -32.68 10.06 -1.46
CA PRO A 239 -33.08 11.34 -0.89
C PRO A 239 -34.56 11.39 -0.54
N ASP A 240 -35.41 10.56 -1.18
CA ASP A 240 -36.86 10.62 -1.01
C ASP A 240 -37.35 9.71 0.12
N CYS A 241 -36.82 8.51 0.25
CA CYS A 241 -37.31 7.54 1.26
C CYS A 241 -36.26 7.18 2.31
N GLY A 242 -35.01 7.67 2.21
CA GLY A 242 -33.93 7.29 3.13
C GLY A 242 -33.43 5.85 2.97
N GLY A 243 -34.01 5.06 2.09
CA GLY A 243 -33.60 3.67 1.85
C GLY A 243 -32.23 3.54 1.22
N GLN A 244 -31.54 2.45 1.50
CA GLN A 244 -30.19 2.21 0.95
C GLN A 244 -30.27 1.97 -0.56
N LEU A 245 -29.49 2.74 -1.33
CA LEU A 245 -29.38 2.59 -2.79
C LEU A 245 -28.58 1.33 -3.13
N SER A 246 -29.01 0.60 -4.15
CA SER A 246 -28.32 -0.58 -4.67
C SER A 246 -26.91 -0.24 -5.13
N GLN A 247 -25.99 -1.22 -5.02
CA GLN A 247 -24.71 -1.13 -5.74
C GLN A 247 -24.96 -1.27 -7.24
N LYS A 248 -24.16 -0.55 -8.03
CA LYS A 248 -24.18 -0.71 -9.49
C LYS A 248 -23.62 -2.09 -9.83
N THR A 249 -24.48 -3.01 -10.22
CA THR A 249 -24.10 -4.32 -10.72
C THR A 249 -23.92 -4.26 -12.24
N GLU A 250 -22.92 -4.96 -12.74
CA GLU A 250 -22.69 -5.09 -14.18
C GLU A 250 -23.68 -6.13 -14.75
N PRO A 251 -24.49 -5.77 -15.76
CA PRO A 251 -25.31 -6.75 -16.46
C PRO A 251 -24.46 -7.81 -17.16
N PRO A 252 -25.01 -8.99 -17.45
CA PRO A 252 -24.33 -10.01 -18.25
C PRO A 252 -23.84 -9.42 -19.59
N GLY A 253 -22.60 -9.74 -19.98
CA GLY A 253 -22.00 -9.25 -21.22
C GLY A 253 -21.56 -7.78 -21.20
N ILE A 254 -21.63 -7.09 -20.08
CA ILE A 254 -21.18 -5.71 -19.92
C ILE A 254 -20.13 -5.60 -18.83
N ILE A 255 -19.13 -4.74 -19.04
CA ILE A 255 -18.19 -4.27 -18.01
C ILE A 255 -18.15 -2.74 -18.04
N TYR A 256 -18.11 -2.12 -16.85
CA TYR A 256 -18.06 -0.67 -16.78
C TYR A 256 -16.62 -0.14 -16.82
N LYS A 257 -16.40 0.99 -17.51
CA LYS A 257 -15.10 1.68 -17.55
C LYS A 257 -14.50 1.92 -16.15
N GLY A 258 -15.35 2.19 -15.16
CA GLY A 258 -14.92 2.33 -13.77
C GLY A 258 -14.35 1.05 -13.17
N HIS A 259 -14.86 -0.13 -13.55
CA HIS A 259 -14.34 -1.42 -13.13
C HIS A 259 -12.98 -1.70 -13.80
N VAL A 260 -12.88 -1.51 -15.11
CA VAL A 260 -11.61 -1.65 -15.84
C VAL A 260 -10.54 -0.71 -15.26
N HIS A 261 -10.91 0.56 -14.99
CA HIS A 261 -10.03 1.50 -14.29
C HIS A 261 -9.51 0.95 -12.94
N GLN A 262 -10.39 0.41 -12.11
CA GLN A 262 -10.00 -0.17 -10.82
C GLN A 262 -9.10 -1.39 -10.98
N MET A 263 -9.35 -2.25 -11.96
CA MET A 263 -8.51 -3.41 -12.26
C MET A 263 -7.10 -2.97 -12.67
N ALA A 264 -6.99 -2.00 -13.57
CA ALA A 264 -5.70 -1.47 -14.02
C ALA A 264 -4.94 -0.77 -12.88
N GLN A 265 -5.63 0.04 -12.07
CA GLN A 265 -5.06 0.68 -10.89
C GLN A 265 -4.56 -0.36 -9.88
N HIS A 266 -5.34 -1.40 -9.62
CA HIS A 266 -4.94 -2.49 -8.73
C HIS A 266 -3.69 -3.23 -9.24
N ARG A 267 -3.58 -3.48 -10.55
CA ARG A 267 -2.42 -4.12 -11.17
C ARG A 267 -1.16 -3.23 -11.05
N MET A 268 -1.31 -1.93 -11.24
CA MET A 268 -0.23 -0.95 -11.01
C MET A 268 0.31 -1.03 -9.57
N GLY A 269 -0.58 -1.09 -8.57
CA GLY A 269 -0.18 -1.26 -7.17
C GLY A 269 0.51 -2.60 -6.89
N GLN A 270 0.06 -3.68 -7.54
CA GLN A 270 0.74 -4.99 -7.45
C GLN A 270 2.15 -4.92 -8.03
N LEU A 271 2.32 -4.32 -9.21
CA LEU A 271 3.62 -4.16 -9.83
C LEU A 271 4.58 -3.39 -8.92
N PHE A 272 4.12 -2.28 -8.32
CA PHE A 272 4.96 -1.53 -7.39
C PHE A 272 5.42 -2.39 -6.21
N LEU A 273 4.53 -3.16 -5.59
CA LEU A 273 4.88 -4.05 -4.49
C LEU A 273 5.87 -5.14 -4.90
N ASP A 274 5.72 -5.69 -6.11
CA ASP A 274 6.61 -6.71 -6.65
C ASP A 274 8.03 -6.14 -6.85
N LEU A 275 8.14 -4.94 -7.44
CA LEU A 275 9.42 -4.27 -7.65
C LEU A 275 10.06 -3.80 -6.33
N LEU A 276 9.27 -3.27 -5.39
CA LEU A 276 9.75 -2.91 -4.06
C LEU A 276 10.33 -4.12 -3.33
N TRP A 277 9.62 -5.27 -3.37
CA TRP A 277 10.08 -6.52 -2.80
C TRP A 277 11.41 -6.97 -3.40
N HIS A 278 11.51 -6.91 -4.73
CA HIS A 278 12.71 -7.30 -5.47
C HIS A 278 13.91 -6.44 -5.06
N VAL A 279 13.81 -5.13 -5.21
CA VAL A 279 14.86 -4.17 -4.87
C VAL A 279 15.30 -4.27 -3.42
N TRP A 280 14.35 -4.35 -2.50
CA TRP A 280 14.68 -4.38 -1.07
C TRP A 280 15.45 -5.66 -0.70
N ARG A 281 15.00 -6.80 -1.19
CA ARG A 281 15.70 -8.08 -0.92
C ARG A 281 17.05 -8.16 -1.60
N GLU A 282 17.14 -7.73 -2.85
CA GLU A 282 18.40 -7.69 -3.58
C GLU A 282 19.43 -6.79 -2.88
N SER A 283 19.03 -5.60 -2.44
CA SER A 283 19.89 -4.67 -1.70
C SER A 283 20.35 -5.24 -0.33
N LEU A 284 19.64 -6.21 0.22
CA LEU A 284 20.02 -6.94 1.44
C LEU A 284 20.79 -8.23 1.14
N GLY A 285 21.06 -8.58 -0.11
CA GLY A 285 21.70 -9.85 -0.49
C GLY A 285 20.82 -11.08 -0.18
N LEU A 286 19.51 -10.89 -0.02
CA LEU A 286 18.56 -11.97 0.22
C LEU A 286 18.20 -12.67 -1.10
N PRO A 287 17.82 -13.97 -1.06
CA PRO A 287 17.40 -14.69 -2.25
C PRO A 287 16.23 -13.98 -2.94
N VAL A 288 16.39 -13.66 -4.21
CA VAL A 288 15.38 -13.09 -5.09
C VAL A 288 14.99 -14.13 -6.12
N ARG A 289 13.70 -14.33 -6.35
CA ARG A 289 13.17 -15.18 -7.41
C ARG A 289 12.72 -14.32 -8.57
N GLU A 290 12.96 -14.84 -9.77
CA GLU A 290 12.37 -14.23 -10.97
C GLU A 290 10.84 -14.17 -10.85
N PRO A 291 10.19 -13.17 -11.44
CA PRO A 291 8.74 -13.09 -11.47
C PRO A 291 8.13 -14.37 -12.07
N TYR A 292 7.05 -14.86 -11.48
CA TYR A 292 6.37 -16.10 -11.92
C TYR A 292 6.12 -16.20 -13.43
N PRO A 293 5.72 -15.14 -14.15
CA PRO A 293 5.54 -15.20 -15.59
C PRO A 293 6.82 -15.53 -16.35
N VAL A 294 7.98 -15.14 -15.83
CA VAL A 294 9.30 -15.45 -16.42
C VAL A 294 9.71 -16.86 -16.05
N GLU A 295 9.65 -17.20 -14.76
CA GLU A 295 10.10 -18.48 -14.24
C GLU A 295 9.26 -19.66 -14.78
N LYS A 296 7.94 -19.46 -15.01
CA LYS A 296 6.99 -20.53 -15.33
C LYS A 296 6.25 -20.40 -16.67
N GLN A 297 6.26 -19.23 -17.28
CA GLN A 297 5.49 -18.95 -18.51
C GLN A 297 6.37 -18.46 -19.66
N GLU A 298 7.70 -18.48 -19.51
CA GLU A 298 8.69 -18.08 -20.54
C GLU A 298 8.43 -16.70 -21.16
N HIS A 299 7.80 -15.79 -20.39
CA HIS A 299 7.60 -14.43 -20.86
C HIS A 299 8.95 -13.70 -20.99
N THR A 300 9.23 -13.17 -22.18
CA THR A 300 10.47 -12.46 -22.49
C THR A 300 10.47 -10.99 -22.06
N SER A 301 9.30 -10.40 -21.82
CA SER A 301 9.17 -9.01 -21.40
C SER A 301 9.03 -8.89 -19.89
N ILE A 302 10.09 -8.45 -19.23
CA ILE A 302 10.12 -8.18 -17.79
C ILE A 302 10.20 -6.67 -17.59
N ILE A 303 9.34 -6.13 -16.73
CA ILE A 303 9.49 -4.77 -16.23
C ILE A 303 10.47 -4.81 -15.08
N ARG A 304 11.62 -4.18 -15.24
CA ARG A 304 12.66 -4.08 -14.22
C ARG A 304 12.44 -2.85 -13.32
N PRO A 305 13.00 -2.84 -12.11
CA PRO A 305 12.91 -1.67 -11.23
C PRO A 305 13.37 -0.37 -11.90
N GLU A 306 14.45 -0.43 -12.70
CA GLU A 306 15.03 0.72 -13.40
C GLU A 306 14.08 1.31 -14.45
N ASP A 307 13.23 0.46 -15.08
CA ASP A 307 12.25 0.90 -16.08
C ASP A 307 11.16 1.81 -15.49
N MET A 308 11.01 1.79 -14.18
CA MET A 308 9.98 2.55 -13.46
C MET A 308 10.53 3.78 -12.73
N MET A 309 11.80 4.13 -12.95
CA MET A 309 12.42 5.35 -12.39
C MET A 309 12.13 6.55 -13.27
N ASP A 310 11.71 7.65 -12.66
CA ASP A 310 11.26 8.88 -13.36
C ASP A 310 12.12 10.11 -13.06
N LYS A 311 12.87 10.09 -11.95
CA LYS A 311 13.57 11.28 -11.44
C LYS A 311 15.06 11.06 -11.44
N SER A 312 15.80 12.09 -11.78
CA SER A 312 17.22 12.17 -11.47
C SER A 312 17.41 12.41 -9.96
N CYS A 313 18.42 11.78 -9.37
CA CYS A 313 18.79 12.02 -7.97
C CYS A 313 19.52 13.36 -7.76
N GLY A 314 19.74 14.13 -8.81
CA GLY A 314 20.50 15.40 -8.78
C GLY A 314 22.01 15.25 -8.61
N LYS A 315 22.55 14.04 -8.47
CA LYS A 315 23.99 13.77 -8.41
C LYS A 315 24.52 13.58 -9.84
N LYS A 316 25.48 14.40 -10.26
CA LYS A 316 26.04 14.37 -11.63
C LYS A 316 26.65 13.02 -12.04
N ASP A 317 27.18 12.27 -11.10
CA ASP A 317 27.87 10.99 -11.34
C ASP A 317 27.11 9.77 -10.82
N CYS A 318 25.80 9.85 -10.69
CA CYS A 318 25.00 8.69 -10.25
C CYS A 318 24.92 7.65 -11.36
N PRO A 319 25.50 6.46 -11.19
CA PRO A 319 25.50 5.43 -12.24
C PRO A 319 24.09 4.94 -12.59
N ILE A 320 23.14 5.15 -11.70
CA ILE A 320 21.74 4.74 -11.87
C ILE A 320 20.95 5.80 -12.66
N CYS A 321 21.12 7.09 -12.33
CA CYS A 321 20.38 8.19 -12.96
C CYS A 321 21.00 8.72 -14.25
N HIS A 322 22.31 8.53 -14.43
CA HIS A 322 23.09 9.04 -15.56
C HIS A 322 23.74 7.94 -16.40
N GLY A 323 23.33 6.68 -16.19
CA GLY A 323 23.68 5.59 -17.10
C GLY A 323 23.07 5.82 -18.49
N LYS A 324 23.77 5.40 -19.55
CA LYS A 324 23.34 5.58 -20.95
C LYS A 324 21.92 5.10 -21.23
N ASP A 325 21.45 4.10 -20.50
CA ASP A 325 20.08 3.56 -20.62
C ASP A 325 19.02 4.44 -19.96
N PHE A 326 19.36 5.27 -18.97
CA PHE A 326 18.45 6.21 -18.35
C PHE A 326 18.21 7.44 -19.24
N GLU A 327 19.26 7.98 -19.86
CA GLU A 327 19.18 9.09 -20.81
C GLU A 327 18.40 8.72 -22.08
N ARG A 328 18.59 7.50 -22.59
CA ARG A 328 17.84 6.99 -23.74
C ARG A 328 16.32 6.94 -23.50
N ARG A 329 15.89 6.50 -22.32
CA ARG A 329 14.47 6.41 -21.96
C ARG A 329 13.80 7.77 -21.75
N GLN A 330 14.53 8.77 -21.27
CA GLN A 330 14.03 10.14 -21.16
C GLN A 330 13.76 10.77 -22.52
N ASN A 331 14.56 10.40 -23.54
CA ASN A 331 14.43 10.91 -24.90
C ASN A 331 13.37 10.18 -25.74
N GLU A 332 12.99 8.95 -25.37
CA GLU A 332 11.92 8.16 -26.04
C GLU A 332 10.51 8.47 -25.51
N SER A 333 10.37 9.30 -24.47
CA SER A 333 9.08 9.64 -23.81
C SER A 333 8.52 11.03 -24.21
N TYR A 334 8.98 11.61 -25.34
CA TYR A 334 8.44 12.82 -25.94
C TYR A 334 7.86 12.56 -27.32
#